data_897fb7334ceaed92fba4628adb95a950
#
_entry.id   897fb7334ceaed92fba4628adb95a950
#
_cell.length_a   1.000
_cell.length_b   1.000
_cell.length_c   1.000
_cell.angle_alpha   90.00
_cell.angle_beta   90.00
_cell.angle_gamma   90.00
#
_symmetry.space_group_name_H-M   'P 1'
#
loop_
_entity.id
_entity.type
_entity.pdbx_description
1 polymer ?
#
loop_
_entity_poly.entity_id
_entity_poly.type
_entity_poly.pdbx_seq_one_letter_code
_entity_poly.pdbx_strand_id
1 'polypeptide(L)'
;MMLKNKWVKFSLVLFLLPLVCILVTYNKLPAQVATHFDFSGTPDGYMDKFLGLYGLWGFMLVLHIFCTFMTFKDPKKSNIPDVGLRIILMICPVICLMVTLVIITYSLGYRFDISLIVNIVIGLIFII
;
A
#
# COMPACT_ATOMS: atom_id res chain seq x y z
N MET A 1 -11.01 21.32 6.07
CA MET A 1 -12.08 20.48 5.53
C MET A 1 -11.65 19.02 5.38
N MET A 2 -10.57 18.75 4.67
CA MET A 2 -10.02 17.39 4.48
C MET A 2 -9.76 16.66 5.80
N LEU A 3 -9.00 17.27 6.72
CA LEU A 3 -8.64 16.67 8.01
C LEU A 3 -9.81 16.53 9.01
N LYS A 4 -10.97 17.11 8.73
CA LYS A 4 -12.19 16.89 9.53
C LYS A 4 -12.92 15.60 9.14
N ASN A 5 -12.63 15.05 7.96
CA ASN A 5 -13.28 13.84 7.50
C ASN A 5 -12.73 12.62 8.25
N LYS A 6 -13.62 11.85 8.88
CA LYS A 6 -13.25 10.66 9.67
C LYS A 6 -12.56 9.58 8.83
N TRP A 7 -12.93 9.44 7.56
CA TRP A 7 -12.35 8.44 6.66
C TRP A 7 -10.94 8.81 6.22
N VAL A 8 -10.64 10.11 6.09
CA VAL A 8 -9.27 10.59 5.85
C VAL A 8 -8.38 10.24 7.05
N LYS A 9 -8.85 10.51 8.27
CA LYS A 9 -8.11 10.14 9.48
C LYS A 9 -7.89 8.64 9.56
N PHE A 10 -8.92 7.86 9.28
CA PHE A 10 -8.84 6.40 9.29
C PHE A 10 -7.85 5.87 8.26
N SER A 11 -7.86 6.39 7.03
CA SER A 11 -6.92 5.98 5.98
C SER A 11 -5.46 6.30 6.35
N LEU A 12 -5.22 7.44 7.00
CA LEU A 12 -3.88 7.81 7.49
C LEU A 12 -3.42 6.86 8.61
N VAL A 13 -4.31 6.52 9.55
CA VAL A 13 -4.01 5.56 10.62
C VAL A 13 -3.67 4.18 10.06
N LEU A 14 -4.30 3.75 8.96
CA LEU A 14 -3.99 2.47 8.32
C LEU A 14 -2.54 2.38 7.83
N PHE A 15 -1.87 3.49 7.52
CA PHE A 15 -0.45 3.49 7.18
C PHE A 15 0.47 3.10 8.35
N LEU A 16 -0.03 3.10 9.57
CA LEU A 16 0.72 2.59 10.72
C LEU A 16 0.90 1.07 10.67
N LEU A 17 -0.03 0.33 10.06
CA LEU A 17 0.07 -1.14 9.96
C LEU A 17 1.31 -1.60 9.19
N PRO A 18 1.54 -1.16 7.93
CA PRO A 18 2.77 -1.54 7.22
C PRO A 18 4.03 -1.01 7.94
N LEU A 19 3.98 0.17 8.55
CA LEU A 19 5.11 0.71 9.30
C LEU A 19 5.49 -0.18 10.47
N VAL A 20 4.52 -0.64 11.26
CA VAL A 20 4.75 -1.58 12.38
C VAL A 20 5.32 -2.90 11.85
N CYS A 21 4.78 -3.44 10.76
CA CYS A 21 5.31 -4.66 10.14
C CYS A 21 6.78 -4.50 9.74
N ILE A 22 7.15 -3.36 9.14
CA ILE A 22 8.54 -3.06 8.79
C ILE A 22 9.40 -3.00 10.06
N LEU A 23 8.99 -2.25 11.08
CA LEU A 23 9.76 -2.05 12.31
C LEU A 23 10.08 -3.37 13.03
N VAL A 24 9.10 -4.27 13.14
CA VAL A 24 9.29 -5.56 13.85
C VAL A 24 10.09 -6.59 13.06
N THR A 25 10.13 -6.48 11.74
CA THR A 25 10.80 -7.47 10.87
C THR A 25 12.13 -6.99 10.31
N TYR A 26 12.40 -5.69 10.33
CA TYR A 26 13.52 -5.06 9.63
C TYR A 26 14.88 -5.74 9.90
N ASN A 27 15.17 -6.05 11.16
CA ASN A 27 16.44 -6.68 11.54
C ASN A 27 16.58 -8.15 11.09
N LYS A 28 15.46 -8.78 10.76
CA LYS A 28 15.42 -10.18 10.30
C LYS A 28 15.54 -10.29 8.78
N LEU A 29 15.45 -9.18 8.07
CA LEU A 29 15.46 -9.16 6.62
C LEU A 29 16.87 -9.05 6.06
N PRO A 30 17.14 -9.66 4.87
CA PRO A 30 18.41 -9.52 4.18
C PRO A 30 18.65 -8.05 3.78
N ALA A 31 19.91 -7.71 3.45
CA ALA A 31 20.29 -6.37 3.05
C ALA A 31 19.55 -5.89 1.77
N GLN A 32 19.21 -6.82 0.90
CA GLN A 32 18.44 -6.57 -0.33
C GLN A 32 17.12 -7.32 -0.29
N VAL A 33 16.03 -6.65 -0.62
CA VAL A 33 14.68 -7.21 -0.66
C VAL A 33 14.14 -7.22 -2.09
N ALA A 34 13.34 -8.23 -2.43
CA ALA A 34 12.68 -8.30 -3.72
C ALA A 34 11.54 -7.27 -3.79
N THR A 35 11.63 -6.35 -4.73
CA THR A 35 10.67 -5.25 -4.89
C THR A 35 9.93 -5.27 -6.21
N HIS A 36 10.39 -6.05 -7.16
CA HIS A 36 9.73 -6.26 -8.44
C HIS A 36 9.66 -7.74 -8.77
N PHE A 37 8.50 -8.16 -9.30
CA PHE A 37 8.23 -9.54 -9.65
C PHE A 37 7.70 -9.59 -11.09
N ASP A 38 8.12 -10.61 -11.83
CA ASP A 38 7.60 -10.86 -13.18
C ASP A 38 6.17 -11.45 -13.14
N PHE A 39 5.60 -11.70 -14.30
CA PHE A 39 4.24 -12.25 -14.42
C PHE A 39 4.10 -13.67 -13.85
N SER A 40 5.19 -14.40 -13.69
CA SER A 40 5.20 -15.72 -13.06
C SER A 40 5.32 -15.65 -11.52
N GLY A 41 5.48 -14.44 -10.96
CA GLY A 41 5.69 -14.24 -9.53
C GLY A 41 7.14 -14.45 -9.10
N THR A 42 8.09 -14.53 -10.05
CA THR A 42 9.52 -14.63 -9.76
C THR A 42 10.12 -13.24 -9.58
N PRO A 43 10.95 -13.00 -8.54
CA PRO A 43 11.58 -11.71 -8.38
C PRO A 43 12.57 -11.45 -9.51
N ASP A 44 12.46 -10.29 -10.15
CA ASP A 44 13.36 -9.81 -11.18
C ASP A 44 13.94 -8.42 -10.88
N GLY A 45 13.64 -7.86 -9.72
CA GLY A 45 14.22 -6.61 -9.23
C GLY A 45 14.39 -6.61 -7.71
N TYR A 46 15.54 -6.12 -7.25
CA TYR A 46 15.89 -6.02 -5.83
C TYR A 46 16.30 -4.59 -5.48
N MET A 47 16.04 -4.20 -4.25
CA MET A 47 16.47 -2.92 -3.69
C MET A 47 17.07 -3.14 -2.30
N ASP A 48 17.89 -2.17 -1.87
CA ASP A 48 18.26 -2.06 -0.47
C ASP A 48 17.01 -2.06 0.42
N LYS A 49 17.07 -2.80 1.54
CA LYS A 49 15.87 -2.97 2.39
C LYS A 49 15.34 -1.67 2.96
N PHE A 50 16.21 -0.67 3.21
CA PHE A 50 15.74 0.62 3.68
C PHE A 50 14.90 1.34 2.61
N LEU A 51 15.40 1.42 1.40
CA LEU A 51 14.68 2.03 0.29
C LEU A 51 13.44 1.20 -0.13
N GLY A 52 13.58 -0.11 -0.18
CA GLY A 52 12.49 -1.00 -0.58
C GLY A 52 11.31 -1.06 0.39
N LEU A 53 11.53 -0.74 1.66
CA LEU A 53 10.49 -0.78 2.69
C LEU A 53 10.11 0.63 3.17
N TYR A 54 11.02 1.35 3.80
CA TYR A 54 10.73 2.72 4.28
C TYR A 54 10.54 3.71 3.13
N GLY A 55 11.32 3.59 2.07
CA GLY A 55 11.18 4.44 0.88
C GLY A 55 9.83 4.22 0.20
N LEU A 56 9.43 2.97 0.01
CA LEU A 56 8.11 2.63 -0.55
C LEU A 56 6.97 3.14 0.35
N TRP A 57 7.05 2.88 1.65
CA TRP A 57 6.05 3.34 2.62
C TRP A 57 5.91 4.87 2.60
N GLY A 58 7.03 5.60 2.65
CA GLY A 58 7.04 7.05 2.61
C GLY A 58 6.49 7.60 1.29
N PHE A 59 6.88 7.01 0.16
CA PHE A 59 6.37 7.38 -1.15
C PHE A 59 4.85 7.18 -1.25
N MET A 60 4.34 6.03 -0.80
CA MET A 60 2.91 5.73 -0.81
C MET A 60 2.11 6.66 0.10
N LEU A 61 2.67 7.04 1.26
CA LEU A 61 2.05 7.99 2.17
C LEU A 61 1.96 9.39 1.53
N VAL A 62 3.04 9.88 0.91
CA VAL A 62 3.06 11.18 0.21
C VAL A 62 2.07 11.16 -0.95
N LEU A 63 2.06 10.10 -1.75
CA LEU A 63 1.11 9.92 -2.84
C LEU A 63 -0.34 9.93 -2.34
N HIS A 64 -0.62 9.24 -1.24
CA HIS A 64 -1.95 9.22 -0.64
C HIS A 64 -2.39 10.61 -0.19
N ILE A 65 -1.52 11.36 0.50
CA ILE A 65 -1.82 12.73 0.93
C ILE A 65 -2.08 13.62 -0.28
N PHE A 66 -1.26 13.52 -1.32
CA PHE A 66 -1.43 14.29 -2.56
C PHE A 66 -2.75 13.97 -3.26
N CYS A 67 -3.06 12.68 -3.47
CA CYS A 67 -4.30 12.26 -4.11
C CYS A 67 -5.53 12.66 -3.29
N THR A 68 -5.46 12.53 -1.96
CA THR A 68 -6.53 12.98 -1.06
C THR A 68 -6.75 14.50 -1.17
N PHE A 69 -5.67 15.28 -1.16
CA PHE A 69 -5.74 16.72 -1.32
C PHE A 69 -6.38 17.10 -2.65
N MET A 70 -5.95 16.48 -3.75
CA MET A 70 -6.52 16.74 -5.08
C MET A 70 -8.01 16.37 -5.14
N THR A 71 -8.41 15.23 -4.56
CA THR A 71 -9.81 14.81 -4.48
C THR A 71 -10.66 15.84 -3.74
N PHE A 72 -10.17 16.37 -2.63
CA PHE A 72 -10.91 17.37 -1.85
C PHE A 72 -10.92 18.77 -2.47
N LYS A 73 -10.00 19.06 -3.37
CA LYS A 73 -9.96 20.30 -4.17
C LYS A 73 -10.80 20.22 -5.44
N ASP A 74 -11.16 19.02 -5.89
CA ASP A 74 -11.94 18.85 -7.12
C ASP A 74 -13.33 19.49 -6.96
N PRO A 75 -13.72 20.42 -7.85
CA PRO A 75 -15.07 21.01 -7.83
C PRO A 75 -16.18 19.97 -8.05
N LYS A 76 -15.87 18.83 -8.65
CA LYS A 76 -16.82 17.72 -8.87
C LYS A 76 -16.90 16.74 -7.69
N LYS A 77 -16.17 16.99 -6.60
CA LYS A 77 -16.19 16.12 -5.42
C LYS A 77 -17.61 15.87 -4.88
N SER A 78 -18.48 16.85 -4.94
CA SER A 78 -19.88 16.71 -4.52
C SER A 78 -20.66 15.64 -5.30
N ASN A 79 -20.18 15.24 -6.48
CA ASN A 79 -20.78 14.20 -7.30
C ASN A 79 -20.24 12.80 -6.95
N ILE A 80 -19.22 12.71 -6.09
CA ILE A 80 -18.67 11.42 -5.67
C ILE A 80 -19.52 10.90 -4.51
N PRO A 81 -20.18 9.74 -4.66
CA PRO A 81 -20.94 9.15 -3.54
C PRO A 81 -20.00 8.77 -2.39
N ASP A 82 -20.52 8.75 -1.18
CA ASP A 82 -19.74 8.43 0.03
C ASP A 82 -18.96 7.11 -0.08
N VAL A 83 -19.55 6.11 -0.69
CA VAL A 83 -18.88 4.81 -0.93
C VAL A 83 -17.68 4.98 -1.85
N GLY A 84 -17.84 5.73 -2.94
CA GLY A 84 -16.74 6.02 -3.87
C GLY A 84 -15.58 6.76 -3.18
N LEU A 85 -15.89 7.75 -2.36
CA LEU A 85 -14.87 8.47 -1.59
C LEU A 85 -14.11 7.54 -0.62
N ARG A 86 -14.82 6.63 0.06
CA ARG A 86 -14.18 5.65 0.94
C ARG A 86 -13.23 4.74 0.18
N ILE A 87 -13.64 4.25 -0.98
CA ILE A 87 -12.80 3.40 -1.83
C ILE A 87 -11.53 4.15 -2.24
N ILE A 88 -11.66 5.38 -2.74
CA ILE A 88 -10.51 6.22 -3.13
C ILE A 88 -9.53 6.38 -1.95
N LEU A 89 -10.04 6.64 -0.76
CA LEU A 89 -9.21 6.83 0.43
C LEU A 89 -8.53 5.53 0.91
N MET A 90 -9.12 4.36 0.66
CA MET A 90 -8.59 3.08 1.12
C MET A 90 -7.58 2.44 0.15
N ILE A 91 -7.57 2.82 -1.13
CA ILE A 91 -6.71 2.19 -2.15
C ILE A 91 -5.23 2.24 -1.74
N CYS A 92 -4.69 3.42 -1.48
CA CYS A 92 -3.26 3.58 -1.18
C CYS A 92 -2.81 2.83 0.08
N PRO A 93 -3.48 2.97 1.24
CA PRO A 93 -3.04 2.25 2.44
C PRO A 93 -3.18 0.73 2.31
N VAL A 94 -4.22 0.24 1.62
CA VAL A 94 -4.40 -1.21 1.39
C VAL A 94 -3.31 -1.75 0.47
N ILE A 95 -3.02 -1.08 -0.64
CA ILE A 95 -1.94 -1.47 -1.55
C ILE A 95 -0.59 -1.41 -0.83
N CYS A 96 -0.34 -0.36 -0.05
CA CYS A 96 0.90 -0.22 0.73
C CYS A 96 1.08 -1.40 1.69
N LEU A 97 0.04 -1.76 2.43
CA LEU A 97 0.08 -2.91 3.35
C LEU A 97 0.32 -4.21 2.59
N MET A 98 -0.41 -4.45 1.50
CA MET A 98 -0.26 -5.65 0.68
C MET A 98 1.16 -5.80 0.14
N VAL A 99 1.70 -4.76 -0.50
CA VAL A 99 3.04 -4.80 -1.09
C VAL A 99 4.10 -4.97 0.00
N THR A 100 3.97 -4.27 1.12
CA THR A 100 4.88 -4.43 2.26
C THR A 100 4.88 -5.87 2.78
N LEU A 101 3.72 -6.49 2.97
CA LEU A 101 3.61 -7.87 3.43
C LEU A 101 4.21 -8.85 2.42
N VAL A 102 3.99 -8.65 1.12
CA VAL A 102 4.59 -9.48 0.06
C VAL A 102 6.12 -9.40 0.11
N ILE A 103 6.68 -8.20 0.19
CA ILE A 103 8.14 -8.00 0.26
C ILE A 103 8.71 -8.68 1.51
N ILE A 104 8.11 -8.45 2.67
CA ILE A 104 8.59 -9.01 3.95
C ILE A 104 8.51 -10.54 3.95
N THR A 105 7.35 -11.11 3.63
CA THR A 105 7.15 -12.55 3.68
C THR A 105 8.02 -13.28 2.67
N TYR A 106 8.14 -12.75 1.46
CA TYR A 106 9.03 -13.31 0.45
C TYR A 106 10.49 -13.27 0.89
N SER A 107 10.94 -12.15 1.46
CA SER A 107 12.31 -11.96 1.94
C SER A 107 12.64 -12.84 3.15
N LEU A 108 11.64 -13.22 3.96
CA LEU A 108 11.78 -14.17 5.06
C LEU A 108 11.84 -15.65 4.60
N GLY A 109 11.68 -15.92 3.31
CA GLY A 109 11.78 -17.25 2.73
C GLY A 109 10.45 -17.94 2.44
N TYR A 110 9.32 -17.33 2.76
CA TYR A 110 8.01 -17.86 2.39
C TYR A 110 7.79 -17.77 0.89
N ARG A 111 7.24 -18.83 0.31
CA ARG A 111 6.91 -18.90 -1.12
C ARG A 111 5.41 -19.10 -1.28
N PHE A 112 4.79 -18.26 -2.09
CA PHE A 112 3.36 -18.29 -2.39
C PHE A 112 3.13 -17.68 -3.77
N ASP A 113 1.97 -17.93 -4.33
CA ASP A 113 1.58 -17.37 -5.63
C ASP A 113 1.22 -15.88 -5.47
N ILE A 114 2.20 -15.02 -5.76
CA ILE A 114 2.04 -13.56 -5.68
C ILE A 114 0.98 -13.08 -6.68
N SER A 115 0.96 -13.66 -7.89
CA SER A 115 -0.01 -13.28 -8.92
C SER A 115 -1.43 -13.56 -8.46
N LEU A 116 -1.66 -14.69 -7.82
CA LEU A 116 -2.96 -15.05 -7.26
C LEU A 116 -3.41 -14.05 -6.19
N ILE A 117 -2.52 -13.70 -5.25
CA ILE A 117 -2.81 -12.75 -4.18
C ILE A 117 -3.16 -11.37 -4.74
N VAL A 118 -2.34 -10.87 -5.67
CA VAL A 118 -2.55 -9.56 -6.32
C VAL A 118 -3.89 -9.56 -7.05
N ASN A 119 -4.21 -10.61 -7.81
CA ASN A 119 -5.47 -10.70 -8.55
C ASN A 119 -6.69 -10.76 -7.62
N ILE A 120 -6.60 -11.48 -6.50
CA ILE A 120 -7.67 -11.52 -5.50
C ILE A 120 -7.90 -10.14 -4.89
N VAL A 121 -6.83 -9.44 -4.48
CA VAL A 121 -6.95 -8.11 -3.87
C VAL A 121 -7.53 -7.11 -4.86
N ILE A 122 -7.05 -7.08 -6.11
CA ILE A 122 -7.59 -6.22 -7.16
C ILE A 122 -9.07 -6.54 -7.41
N GLY A 123 -9.40 -7.84 -7.54
CA GLY A 123 -10.79 -8.28 -7.74
C GLY A 123 -11.72 -7.83 -6.61
N LEU A 124 -11.30 -7.95 -5.36
CA LEU A 124 -12.07 -7.49 -4.20
C LEU A 124 -12.28 -5.96 -4.22
N ILE A 125 -11.27 -5.19 -4.62
CA ILE A 125 -11.41 -3.73 -4.75
C ILE A 125 -12.47 -3.37 -5.78
N PHE A 126 -12.53 -4.08 -6.92
CA PHE A 126 -13.50 -3.80 -7.97
C PHE A 126 -14.91 -4.33 -7.71
N ILE A 127 -15.09 -5.31 -6.82
CA ILE A 127 -16.41 -5.85 -6.46
C ILE A 127 -17.14 -4.94 -5.45
N ILE A 128 -16.39 -4.23 -4.61
CA ILE A 128 -16.95 -3.32 -3.61
C ILE A 128 -17.44 -2.03 -4.29
#